data_1edc1a20ba63951f324782375f871e80
#
_entry.id   1edc1a20ba63951f324782375f871e80
#
_cell.length_a   1.000
_cell.length_b   1.000
_cell.length_c   1.000
_cell.angle_alpha   90.00
_cell.angle_beta   90.00
_cell.angle_gamma   90.00
#
_symmetry.space_group_name_H-M   'P 1'
#
loop_
_entity.id
_entity.type
_entity.pdbx_description
1 polymer ?
#
loop_
_entity_poly.entity_id
_entity_poly.type
_entity_poly.pdbx_seq_one_letter_code
_entity_poly.pdbx_strand_id
1 'polypeptide(L)'
;MSDTADHEGTHRDFLYYAAGGTGAVAAAGAVWPLVNQMNPSADVKALSSIRVDISGIEPGTQLTVKWLGKPVFIRRRTDEEIELARSVELTALPDQSARNNNAPDLDAADENRALDETGEWLVMMGVCTHLGCVPLGDGAGDFQGWFCPCHGSHYDTSGRIRKGPAPTNLPVPVAEFVDEDTIKLG
;
A
#
# COMPACT_ATOMS: atom_id res chain seq x y z
N MET A 1 -23.28 -39.59 40.77
CA MET A 1 -22.01 -40.32 40.77
C MET A 1 -21.81 -40.75 39.32
N SER A 2 -20.96 -40.07 38.60
CA SER A 2 -20.67 -40.33 37.20
C SER A 2 -19.44 -41.23 37.16
N ASP A 3 -19.60 -42.46 36.74
CA ASP A 3 -18.50 -43.41 36.50
C ASP A 3 -17.74 -42.94 35.26
N THR A 4 -16.58 -42.28 35.47
CA THR A 4 -15.55 -42.17 34.44
C THR A 4 -14.84 -43.52 34.35
N ALA A 5 -15.28 -44.37 33.43
CA ALA A 5 -14.53 -45.57 33.07
C ALA A 5 -13.17 -45.13 32.50
N ASP A 6 -12.10 -45.37 33.27
CA ASP A 6 -10.73 -45.31 32.79
C ASP A 6 -10.55 -46.34 31.68
N HIS A 7 -10.58 -45.87 30.43
CA HIS A 7 -10.22 -46.69 29.27
C HIS A 7 -8.68 -46.88 29.29
N GLU A 8 -8.22 -48.00 29.85
CA GLU A 8 -6.83 -48.41 29.64
C GLU A 8 -6.60 -48.63 28.14
N GLY A 9 -5.73 -47.78 27.56
CA GLY A 9 -5.38 -47.82 26.14
C GLY A 9 -4.78 -49.18 25.77
N THR A 10 -5.34 -49.83 24.74
CA THR A 10 -4.89 -51.13 24.24
C THR A 10 -3.72 -50.95 23.24
N HIS A 11 -2.94 -52.04 23.01
CA HIS A 11 -1.94 -52.05 21.93
C HIS A 11 -2.53 -51.65 20.56
N ARG A 12 -3.79 -51.99 20.34
CA ARG A 12 -4.51 -51.58 19.13
C ARG A 12 -4.68 -50.07 19.05
N ASP A 13 -5.04 -49.41 20.13
CA ASP A 13 -5.23 -47.98 20.19
C ASP A 13 -3.91 -47.25 19.94
N PHE A 14 -2.82 -47.76 20.52
CA PHE A 14 -1.46 -47.24 20.23
C PHE A 14 -1.14 -47.33 18.73
N LEU A 15 -1.42 -48.48 18.07
CA LEU A 15 -1.15 -48.59 16.63
C LEU A 15 -2.02 -47.67 15.79
N TYR A 16 -3.27 -47.42 16.17
CA TYR A 16 -4.10 -46.42 15.49
C TYR A 16 -3.60 -45.02 15.67
N TYR A 17 -3.18 -44.61 16.87
CA TYR A 17 -2.60 -43.29 17.10
C TYR A 17 -1.25 -43.13 16.39
N ALA A 18 -0.41 -44.14 16.39
CA ALA A 18 0.88 -44.10 15.69
C ALA A 18 0.68 -44.00 14.17
N ALA A 19 -0.24 -44.79 13.60
CA ALA A 19 -0.57 -44.75 12.17
C ALA A 19 -1.21 -43.41 11.78
N GLY A 20 -2.15 -42.90 12.60
CA GLY A 20 -2.79 -41.61 12.38
C GLY A 20 -1.81 -40.46 12.47
N GLY A 21 -0.92 -40.44 13.46
CA GLY A 21 0.11 -39.47 13.62
C GLY A 21 1.13 -39.44 12.47
N THR A 22 1.58 -40.65 12.06
CA THR A 22 2.47 -40.80 10.90
C THR A 22 1.80 -40.33 9.61
N GLY A 23 0.53 -40.68 9.41
CA GLY A 23 -0.27 -40.26 8.27
C GLY A 23 -0.45 -38.74 8.23
N ALA A 24 -0.71 -38.09 9.38
CA ALA A 24 -0.84 -36.66 9.47
C ALA A 24 0.47 -35.93 9.13
N VAL A 25 1.61 -36.41 9.64
CA VAL A 25 2.93 -35.86 9.31
C VAL A 25 3.25 -36.02 7.83
N ALA A 26 2.97 -37.20 7.25
CA ALA A 26 3.18 -37.45 5.82
C ALA A 26 2.30 -36.54 4.96
N ALA A 27 1.02 -36.37 5.32
CA ALA A 27 0.10 -35.47 4.63
C ALA A 27 0.56 -34.00 4.73
N ALA A 28 0.95 -33.54 5.90
CA ALA A 28 1.50 -32.19 6.10
C ALA A 28 2.78 -31.97 5.27
N GLY A 29 3.69 -32.95 5.24
CA GLY A 29 4.91 -32.92 4.42
C GLY A 29 4.64 -32.87 2.93
N ALA A 30 3.57 -33.54 2.46
CA ALA A 30 3.16 -33.51 1.05
C ALA A 30 2.46 -32.19 0.67
N VAL A 31 1.65 -31.62 1.58
CA VAL A 31 0.90 -30.40 1.33
C VAL A 31 1.79 -29.15 1.44
N TRP A 32 2.74 -29.16 2.36
CA TRP A 32 3.62 -27.99 2.60
C TRP A 32 4.28 -27.43 1.33
N PRO A 33 4.94 -28.25 0.46
CA PRO A 33 5.54 -27.73 -0.78
C PRO A 33 4.51 -27.08 -1.70
N LEU A 34 3.29 -27.60 -1.77
CA LEU A 34 2.21 -27.05 -2.59
C LEU A 34 1.78 -25.67 -2.09
N VAL A 35 1.65 -25.52 -0.77
CA VAL A 35 1.35 -24.21 -0.16
C VAL A 35 2.53 -23.27 -0.34
N ASN A 36 3.76 -23.74 -0.17
CA ASN A 36 4.95 -22.92 -0.28
C ASN A 36 5.20 -22.41 -1.72
N GLN A 37 4.72 -23.09 -2.75
CA GLN A 37 4.76 -22.62 -4.15
C GLN A 37 3.92 -21.36 -4.38
N MET A 38 2.97 -21.05 -3.51
CA MET A 38 2.18 -19.82 -3.58
C MET A 38 2.94 -18.58 -3.10
N ASN A 39 4.07 -18.77 -2.43
CA ASN A 39 4.93 -17.66 -2.01
C ASN A 39 5.62 -17.01 -3.23
N PRO A 40 5.81 -15.68 -3.21
CA PRO A 40 6.55 -14.99 -4.26
C PRO A 40 7.94 -15.58 -4.47
N SER A 41 8.34 -15.79 -5.74
CA SER A 41 9.68 -16.26 -6.10
C SER A 41 10.78 -15.26 -5.71
N ALA A 42 12.03 -15.71 -5.68
CA ALA A 42 13.16 -14.85 -5.28
C ALA A 42 13.38 -13.67 -6.24
N ASP A 43 13.11 -13.86 -7.54
CA ASP A 43 13.18 -12.81 -8.55
C ASP A 43 12.05 -11.77 -8.37
N VAL A 44 10.82 -12.20 -8.03
CA VAL A 44 9.74 -11.26 -7.70
C VAL A 44 10.07 -10.46 -6.44
N LYS A 45 10.67 -11.09 -5.44
CA LYS A 45 11.14 -10.38 -4.23
C LYS A 45 12.27 -9.40 -4.53
N ALA A 46 13.21 -9.77 -5.41
CA ALA A 46 14.31 -8.90 -5.83
C ALA A 46 13.82 -7.67 -6.61
N LEU A 47 12.70 -7.79 -7.34
CA LEU A 47 12.05 -6.70 -8.06
C LEU A 47 11.06 -5.90 -7.17
N SER A 48 10.93 -6.26 -5.90
CA SER A 48 10.00 -5.59 -4.97
C SER A 48 10.42 -4.18 -4.58
N SER A 49 11.69 -3.80 -4.77
CA SER A 49 12.18 -2.45 -4.54
C SER A 49 12.87 -1.87 -5.77
N ILE A 50 12.68 -0.58 -6.00
CA ILE A 50 13.38 0.20 -7.03
C ILE A 50 13.95 1.47 -6.43
N ARG A 51 15.07 1.94 -7.00
CA ARG A 51 15.64 3.26 -6.69
C ARG A 51 15.33 4.20 -7.83
N VAL A 52 14.90 5.40 -7.50
CA VAL A 52 14.50 6.43 -8.46
C VAL A 52 15.34 7.67 -8.22
N ASP A 53 16.04 8.12 -9.23
CA ASP A 53 16.76 9.40 -9.23
C ASP A 53 15.74 10.54 -9.35
N ILE A 54 15.78 11.46 -8.40
CA ILE A 54 14.88 12.61 -8.30
C ILE A 54 15.60 13.95 -8.50
N SER A 55 16.91 13.95 -8.75
CA SER A 55 17.75 15.15 -8.88
C SER A 55 17.26 16.13 -9.97
N GLY A 56 16.64 15.58 -11.03
CA GLY A 56 16.12 16.37 -12.14
C GLY A 56 14.67 16.83 -12.01
N ILE A 57 14.00 16.60 -10.86
CA ILE A 57 12.58 16.96 -10.68
C ILE A 57 12.50 18.40 -10.17
N GLU A 58 11.99 19.33 -10.98
CA GLU A 58 11.78 20.71 -10.58
C GLU A 58 10.53 20.85 -9.69
N PRO A 59 10.47 21.86 -8.78
CA PRO A 59 9.26 22.18 -8.03
C PRO A 59 8.05 22.35 -8.95
N GLY A 60 6.91 21.78 -8.56
CA GLY A 60 5.68 21.79 -9.37
C GLY A 60 5.65 20.75 -10.49
N THR A 61 6.65 19.86 -10.59
CA THR A 61 6.68 18.80 -11.61
C THR A 61 6.49 17.40 -11.00
N GLN A 62 6.11 16.46 -11.85
CA GLN A 62 5.83 15.08 -11.47
C GLN A 62 6.60 14.10 -12.35
N LEU A 63 7.28 13.15 -11.72
CA LEU A 63 7.80 11.96 -12.37
C LEU A 63 6.83 10.80 -12.17
N THR A 64 6.58 10.02 -13.20
CA THR A 64 5.80 8.79 -13.11
C THR A 64 6.69 7.59 -13.40
N VAL A 65 6.82 6.71 -12.42
CA VAL A 65 7.59 5.46 -12.56
C VAL A 65 6.68 4.25 -12.47
N LYS A 66 7.11 3.14 -13.08
CA LYS A 66 6.39 1.87 -12.96
C LYS A 66 7.00 1.01 -11.87
N TRP A 67 6.22 0.68 -10.83
CA TRP A 67 6.62 -0.21 -9.76
C TRP A 67 5.57 -1.30 -9.53
N LEU A 68 5.98 -2.55 -9.44
CA LEU A 68 5.10 -3.72 -9.33
C LEU A 68 3.93 -3.72 -10.33
N GLY A 69 4.20 -3.27 -11.56
CA GLY A 69 3.21 -3.21 -12.63
C GLY A 69 2.24 -2.04 -12.59
N LYS A 70 2.32 -1.17 -11.57
CA LYS A 70 1.45 0.01 -11.37
C LYS A 70 2.25 1.31 -11.49
N PRO A 71 1.62 2.41 -11.93
CA PRO A 71 2.26 3.71 -11.90
C PRO A 71 2.37 4.23 -10.47
N VAL A 72 3.50 4.84 -10.14
CA VAL A 72 3.74 5.60 -8.93
C VAL A 72 4.07 7.02 -9.33
N PHE A 73 3.40 7.98 -8.75
CA PHE A 73 3.65 9.39 -8.91
C PHE A 73 4.64 9.85 -7.85
N ILE A 74 5.70 10.53 -8.27
CA ILE A 74 6.65 11.23 -7.41
C ILE A 74 6.55 12.69 -7.81
N ARG A 75 5.98 13.51 -6.94
CA ARG A 75 5.78 14.94 -7.19
C ARG A 75 6.62 15.76 -6.25
N ARG A 76 7.37 16.72 -6.80
CA ARG A 76 8.00 17.77 -6.05
C ARG A 76 7.03 18.95 -5.99
N ARG A 77 6.39 19.15 -4.83
CA ARG A 77 5.34 20.14 -4.65
C ARG A 77 5.93 21.55 -4.50
N THR A 78 5.14 22.56 -4.89
CA THR A 78 5.42 23.96 -4.57
C THR A 78 4.85 24.30 -3.18
N ASP A 79 5.34 25.41 -2.60
CA ASP A 79 4.81 25.91 -1.32
C ASP A 79 3.29 26.17 -1.40
N GLU A 80 2.80 26.67 -2.54
CA GLU A 80 1.37 26.89 -2.76
C GLU A 80 0.56 25.59 -2.71
N GLU A 81 1.06 24.52 -3.30
CA GLU A 81 0.40 23.19 -3.27
C GLU A 81 0.37 22.62 -1.86
N ILE A 82 1.42 22.85 -1.07
CA ILE A 82 1.51 22.43 0.33
C ILE A 82 0.53 23.22 1.19
N GLU A 83 0.48 24.54 1.03
CA GLU A 83 -0.47 25.40 1.75
C GLU A 83 -1.92 25.05 1.43
N LEU A 84 -2.24 24.82 0.15
CA LEU A 84 -3.58 24.36 -0.26
C LEU A 84 -3.95 23.04 0.41
N ALA A 85 -3.03 22.08 0.46
CA ALA A 85 -3.28 20.80 1.12
C ALA A 85 -3.50 20.98 2.63
N ARG A 86 -2.66 21.76 3.31
CA ARG A 86 -2.73 22.01 4.75
C ARG A 86 -3.94 22.83 5.18
N SER A 87 -4.47 23.67 4.28
CA SER A 87 -5.68 24.48 4.54
C SER A 87 -6.97 23.64 4.62
N VAL A 88 -6.94 22.37 4.23
CA VAL A 88 -8.12 21.51 4.18
C VAL A 88 -8.40 20.87 5.53
N GLU A 89 -9.55 21.17 6.11
CA GLU A 89 -10.02 20.54 7.33
C GLU A 89 -10.25 19.04 7.14
N LEU A 90 -9.78 18.22 8.07
CA LEU A 90 -9.90 16.75 8.00
C LEU A 90 -11.35 16.29 7.91
N THR A 91 -12.25 16.98 8.59
CA THR A 91 -13.70 16.71 8.59
C THR A 91 -14.36 16.92 7.22
N ALA A 92 -13.72 17.69 6.33
CA ALA A 92 -14.19 17.92 4.97
C ALA A 92 -13.75 16.83 3.98
N LEU A 93 -12.91 15.88 4.43
CA LEU A 93 -12.43 14.79 3.61
C LEU A 93 -13.36 13.58 3.67
N PRO A 94 -13.75 13.00 2.51
CA PRO A 94 -14.52 11.75 2.47
C PRO A 94 -13.75 10.57 3.08
N ASP A 95 -12.42 10.52 2.93
CA ASP A 95 -11.54 9.54 3.56
C ASP A 95 -10.55 10.28 4.47
N GLN A 96 -10.71 10.08 5.78
CA GLN A 96 -9.89 10.73 6.81
C GLN A 96 -8.63 9.92 7.20
N SER A 97 -8.34 8.82 6.50
CA SER A 97 -7.14 8.02 6.72
C SER A 97 -6.02 8.46 5.79
N ALA A 98 -4.79 8.56 6.28
CA ALA A 98 -3.62 8.89 5.47
C ALA A 98 -3.39 7.90 4.34
N ARG A 99 -3.76 6.63 4.49
CA ARG A 99 -3.43 5.54 3.56
C ARG A 99 -1.93 5.46 3.27
N ASN A 100 -1.13 5.73 4.29
CA ASN A 100 0.33 5.75 4.21
C ASN A 100 0.93 4.47 4.77
N ASN A 101 1.58 3.68 3.92
CA ASN A 101 2.18 2.41 4.32
C ASN A 101 3.48 2.59 5.14
N ASN A 102 4.07 3.79 5.15
CA ASN A 102 5.22 4.10 6.02
C ASN A 102 4.77 4.39 7.46
N ALA A 103 3.54 4.88 7.63
CA ALA A 103 2.98 5.25 8.93
C ALA A 103 1.48 4.88 8.92
N PRO A 104 1.14 3.61 9.14
CA PRO A 104 -0.25 3.16 9.18
C PRO A 104 -0.99 3.78 10.37
N ASP A 105 -2.30 3.88 10.25
CA ASP A 105 -3.23 4.37 11.27
C ASP A 105 -3.22 5.90 11.55
N LEU A 106 -2.49 6.69 10.74
CA LEU A 106 -2.52 8.14 10.81
C LEU A 106 -3.72 8.71 10.03
N ASP A 107 -4.15 9.92 10.44
CA ASP A 107 -5.17 10.67 9.74
C ASP A 107 -4.63 11.28 8.43
N ALA A 108 -5.54 11.79 7.58
CA ALA A 108 -5.23 12.33 6.27
C ALA A 108 -4.69 13.77 6.30
N ALA A 109 -4.10 14.21 7.41
CA ALA A 109 -3.34 15.46 7.43
C ALA A 109 -2.20 15.41 6.40
N ASP A 110 -1.87 16.56 5.82
CA ASP A 110 -0.90 16.61 4.73
C ASP A 110 0.48 16.08 5.14
N GLU A 111 0.94 16.43 6.33
CA GLU A 111 2.18 15.97 6.93
C GLU A 111 2.28 14.45 7.09
N ASN A 112 1.16 13.77 7.24
CA ASN A 112 1.09 12.32 7.35
C ASN A 112 1.14 11.61 5.99
N ARG A 113 1.17 12.35 4.90
CA ARG A 113 1.15 11.82 3.54
C ARG A 113 2.41 12.17 2.74
N ALA A 114 3.09 13.25 3.11
CA ALA A 114 4.37 13.62 2.54
C ALA A 114 5.48 12.64 2.94
N LEU A 115 6.53 12.56 2.13
CA LEU A 115 7.70 11.72 2.40
C LEU A 115 8.69 12.44 3.33
N ASP A 116 8.68 13.76 3.35
CA ASP A 116 9.55 14.63 4.12
C ASP A 116 8.76 15.57 5.02
N GLU A 117 9.42 16.13 6.04
CA GLU A 117 8.81 17.04 7.02
C GLU A 117 8.36 18.37 6.40
N THR A 118 9.03 18.83 5.35
CA THR A 118 8.66 20.07 4.65
C THR A 118 7.36 19.91 3.88
N GLY A 119 7.09 18.70 3.40
CA GLY A 119 5.94 18.41 2.56
C GLY A 119 6.25 18.56 1.06
N GLU A 120 7.49 18.80 0.70
CA GLU A 120 7.90 19.03 -0.68
C GLU A 120 7.73 17.77 -1.54
N TRP A 121 8.02 16.59 -0.96
CA TRP A 121 7.98 15.34 -1.70
C TRP A 121 6.75 14.51 -1.37
N LEU A 122 5.94 14.28 -2.39
CA LEU A 122 4.76 13.42 -2.32
C LEU A 122 4.94 12.21 -3.23
N VAL A 123 4.88 11.02 -2.64
CA VAL A 123 4.97 9.74 -3.36
C VAL A 123 3.67 8.98 -3.16
N MET A 124 3.00 8.61 -4.27
CA MET A 124 1.73 7.90 -4.16
C MET A 124 1.46 6.98 -5.35
N MET A 125 0.63 5.99 -5.13
CA MET A 125 0.17 5.12 -6.21
C MET A 125 -0.70 5.92 -7.18
N GLY A 126 -0.30 5.99 -8.45
CA GLY A 126 -1.04 6.65 -9.53
C GLY A 126 -2.21 5.84 -10.05
N VAL A 127 -2.99 5.23 -9.15
CA VAL A 127 -4.10 4.34 -9.48
C VAL A 127 -5.35 4.80 -8.75
N CYS A 128 -6.35 5.23 -9.50
CA CYS A 128 -7.64 5.67 -8.96
C CYS A 128 -8.29 4.53 -8.16
N THR A 129 -8.68 4.84 -6.93
CA THR A 129 -9.22 3.86 -5.98
C THR A 129 -10.66 3.44 -6.31
N HIS A 130 -11.28 4.04 -7.34
CA HIS A 130 -12.59 3.58 -7.83
C HIS A 130 -12.45 2.25 -8.59
N LEU A 131 -11.86 2.25 -9.80
CA LEU A 131 -11.73 1.06 -10.65
C LEU A 131 -10.36 0.96 -11.36
N GLY A 132 -9.32 1.60 -10.81
CA GLY A 132 -7.96 1.39 -11.25
C GLY A 132 -7.47 2.21 -12.45
N CYS A 133 -8.22 3.23 -12.91
CA CYS A 133 -7.72 4.15 -13.95
C CYS A 133 -6.54 4.97 -13.42
N VAL A 134 -5.69 5.46 -14.32
CA VAL A 134 -4.60 6.37 -13.99
C VAL A 134 -5.13 7.81 -14.01
N PRO A 135 -5.11 8.54 -12.88
CA PRO A 135 -5.54 9.93 -12.85
C PRO A 135 -4.58 10.85 -13.64
N LEU A 136 -5.11 11.89 -14.23
CA LEU A 136 -4.35 12.99 -14.81
C LEU A 136 -3.81 13.85 -13.66
N GLY A 137 -2.56 14.27 -13.76
CA GLY A 137 -1.89 15.13 -12.79
C GLY A 137 -1.80 16.59 -13.23
N ASP A 138 -0.78 17.29 -12.75
CA ASP A 138 -0.42 18.67 -13.12
C ASP A 138 -1.54 19.69 -12.87
N GLY A 139 -2.12 19.65 -11.66
CA GLY A 139 -3.16 20.60 -11.29
C GLY A 139 -4.54 20.27 -11.90
N ALA A 140 -4.74 19.05 -12.38
CA ALA A 140 -6.00 18.66 -12.99
C ALA A 140 -7.14 18.56 -11.96
N GLY A 141 -8.35 18.88 -12.42
CA GLY A 141 -9.59 18.81 -11.62
C GLY A 141 -9.83 20.04 -10.75
N ASP A 142 -10.92 19.98 -9.98
CA ASP A 142 -11.46 21.13 -9.24
C ASP A 142 -10.59 21.53 -8.02
N PHE A 143 -9.63 20.66 -7.61
CA PHE A 143 -8.82 20.83 -6.41
C PHE A 143 -7.32 20.89 -6.70
N GLN A 144 -6.94 21.22 -7.92
CA GLN A 144 -5.55 21.48 -8.38
C GLN A 144 -4.57 20.32 -8.15
N GLY A 145 -5.08 19.10 -7.96
CA GLY A 145 -4.26 17.89 -7.76
C GLY A 145 -4.36 16.93 -8.94
N TRP A 146 -5.17 15.88 -8.79
CA TRP A 146 -5.37 14.86 -9.83
C TRP A 146 -6.83 14.66 -10.16
N PHE A 147 -7.08 14.38 -11.42
CA PHE A 147 -8.42 14.12 -11.95
C PHE A 147 -8.47 12.77 -12.66
N CYS A 148 -9.40 11.92 -12.27
CA CYS A 148 -9.66 10.67 -12.97
C CYS A 148 -10.83 10.85 -13.94
N PRO A 149 -10.60 10.91 -15.28
CA PRO A 149 -11.66 11.19 -16.25
C PRO A 149 -12.61 10.03 -16.45
N CYS A 150 -12.26 8.81 -15.99
CA CYS A 150 -13.10 7.63 -16.19
C CYS A 150 -14.49 7.79 -15.56
N HIS A 151 -14.57 8.34 -14.35
CA HIS A 151 -15.84 8.51 -13.63
C HIS A 151 -15.88 9.80 -12.78
N GLY A 152 -14.96 10.73 -13.01
CA GLY A 152 -15.00 12.05 -12.39
C GLY A 152 -14.55 12.07 -10.92
N SER A 153 -13.54 11.30 -10.54
CA SER A 153 -12.92 11.44 -9.21
C SER A 153 -11.87 12.54 -9.22
N HIS A 154 -11.97 13.47 -8.26
CA HIS A 154 -11.05 14.59 -8.09
C HIS A 154 -10.28 14.42 -6.77
N TYR A 155 -8.98 14.56 -6.85
CA TYR A 155 -8.07 14.52 -5.72
C TYR A 155 -7.39 15.88 -5.55
N ASP A 156 -7.04 16.23 -4.32
CA ASP A 156 -6.31 17.47 -4.03
C ASP A 156 -4.79 17.32 -4.21
N THR A 157 -4.04 18.38 -3.90
CA THR A 157 -2.58 18.45 -4.01
C THR A 157 -1.82 17.52 -3.07
N SER A 158 -2.51 16.83 -2.16
CA SER A 158 -1.98 15.75 -1.32
C SER A 158 -2.48 14.36 -1.75
N GLY A 159 -3.19 14.24 -2.89
CA GLY A 159 -3.77 12.99 -3.39
C GLY A 159 -4.95 12.47 -2.57
N ARG A 160 -5.61 13.34 -1.78
CA ARG A 160 -6.81 12.97 -1.02
C ARG A 160 -8.05 13.13 -1.89
N ILE A 161 -8.95 12.16 -1.81
CA ILE A 161 -10.22 12.24 -2.54
C ILE A 161 -11.07 13.39 -2.00
N ARG A 162 -11.59 14.21 -2.91
CA ARG A 162 -12.44 15.36 -2.60
C ARG A 162 -13.82 15.23 -3.20
N LYS A 163 -13.93 14.59 -4.37
CA LYS A 163 -15.18 14.47 -5.12
C LYS A 163 -15.14 13.26 -6.04
N GLY A 164 -16.28 12.65 -6.26
CA GLY A 164 -16.45 11.55 -7.20
C GLY A 164 -16.60 10.18 -6.53
N PRO A 165 -16.64 9.09 -7.34
CA PRO A 165 -16.97 7.77 -6.84
C PRO A 165 -15.80 7.02 -6.18
N ALA A 166 -14.57 7.55 -6.22
CA ALA A 166 -13.43 6.90 -5.56
C ALA A 166 -13.65 6.87 -4.03
N PRO A 167 -13.53 5.71 -3.38
CA PRO A 167 -13.86 5.57 -1.96
C PRO A 167 -12.76 6.05 -1.02
N THR A 168 -11.50 6.09 -1.48
CA THR A 168 -10.35 6.38 -0.62
C THR A 168 -9.34 7.31 -1.28
N ASN A 169 -8.47 7.87 -0.47
CA ASN A 169 -7.29 8.62 -0.90
C ASN A 169 -6.36 7.73 -1.74
N LEU A 170 -5.54 8.33 -2.62
CA LEU A 170 -4.48 7.61 -3.33
C LEU A 170 -3.49 7.05 -2.30
N PRO A 171 -3.18 5.74 -2.30
CA PRO A 171 -2.29 5.18 -1.30
C PRO A 171 -0.85 5.68 -1.45
N VAL A 172 -0.20 5.95 -0.32
CA VAL A 172 1.24 6.21 -0.23
C VAL A 172 1.95 4.87 -0.04
N PRO A 173 2.80 4.44 -0.99
CA PRO A 173 3.56 3.20 -0.87
C PRO A 173 4.66 3.32 0.19
N VAL A 174 5.29 2.19 0.53
CA VAL A 174 6.54 2.24 1.30
C VAL A 174 7.59 2.93 0.46
N ALA A 175 8.13 4.04 0.97
CA ALA A 175 9.14 4.84 0.30
C ALA A 175 10.06 5.49 1.33
N GLU A 176 11.33 5.64 1.00
CA GLU A 176 12.34 6.28 1.84
C GLU A 176 13.37 7.02 1.00
N PHE A 177 13.96 8.08 1.53
CA PHE A 177 15.16 8.66 0.94
C PHE A 177 16.37 7.77 1.22
N VAL A 178 17.12 7.45 0.19
CA VAL A 178 18.41 6.77 0.31
C VAL A 178 19.53 7.80 0.48
N ASP A 179 19.41 8.90 -0.24
CA ASP A 179 20.26 10.08 -0.22
C ASP A 179 19.41 11.29 -0.70
N GLU A 180 20.07 12.47 -0.86
CA GLU A 180 19.39 13.72 -1.26
C GLU A 180 18.72 13.64 -2.64
N ASP A 181 19.21 12.79 -3.53
CA ASP A 181 18.78 12.69 -4.92
C ASP A 181 18.08 11.36 -5.25
N THR A 182 17.90 10.47 -4.28
CA THR A 182 17.39 9.12 -4.55
C THR A 182 16.31 8.69 -3.59
N ILE A 183 15.15 8.34 -4.14
CA ILE A 183 14.05 7.68 -3.40
C ILE A 183 14.06 6.19 -3.72
N LYS A 184 13.92 5.36 -2.67
CA LYS A 184 13.68 3.93 -2.80
C LYS A 184 12.19 3.65 -2.55
N LEU A 185 11.58 2.85 -3.42
CA LEU A 185 10.23 2.31 -3.29
C LEU A 185 10.31 0.84 -2.91
N GLY A 186 9.60 0.43 -1.84
CA GLY A 186 9.53 -0.97 -1.36
C GLY A 186 10.60 -1.41 -0.37
#